data_7e2bf4c955e3870e95bbd420406f5cd1
#
_entry.id   7e2bf4c955e3870e95bbd420406f5cd1
#
_cell.length_a   1.000
_cell.length_b   1.000
_cell.length_c   1.000
_cell.angle_alpha   90.00
_cell.angle_beta   90.00
_cell.angle_gamma   90.00
#
_symmetry.space_group_name_H-M   'P 1'
#
loop_
_entity.id
_entity.type
_entity.pdbx_description
1 polymer ?
#
loop_
_entity_poly.entity_id
_entity_poly.type
_entity_poly.pdbx_seq_one_letter_code
_entity_poly.pdbx_strand_id
1 'polypeptide(L)'
;MKVIGFGAALVDKQFLIKDDALNALGIEKGLMTLNSEEEQNELLTFLQNQNYDQISSCGGSATNSIYAASALGTSSGFIGKVAEDEDGAIYNADLKDNNIEISNCITSSNGKTGNCIVLITPDAERTMNTYLGVSSETKFSEINFEQVSATNLLFMEAYVVTSPDTKDTAKKLIKSCHESNIKIALSLSDPGIVAGFKDELKSWMNVKIDYVFCNHEEAKTFCDANEFDDLRNYAKTIFITNGVNPTMVLEENQTYEVSAYEAKAVDTNGAGDMFAGGVIHGLSEGWENAESVRFGNFLASKGVAEIGPRLKKNKYMEHLKAVSYTHLRAHET
;
A
#
# COMPACT_ATOMS: atom_id res chain seq x y z
N MET A 1 -1.08 -19.69 1.09
CA MET A 1 -2.36 -18.92 1.04
C MET A 1 -2.35 -18.03 -0.20
N LYS A 2 -3.47 -17.83 -0.89
CA LYS A 2 -3.57 -16.88 -2.02
C LYS A 2 -4.12 -15.56 -1.50
N VAL A 3 -3.50 -14.45 -1.91
CA VAL A 3 -3.87 -13.08 -1.50
C VAL A 3 -4.32 -12.28 -2.71
N ILE A 4 -5.33 -11.43 -2.57
CA ILE A 4 -5.72 -10.49 -3.61
C ILE A 4 -5.72 -9.07 -3.05
N GLY A 5 -5.08 -8.13 -3.76
CA GLY A 5 -5.09 -6.71 -3.41
C GLY A 5 -6.22 -5.96 -4.09
N PHE A 6 -6.75 -4.91 -3.45
CA PHE A 6 -7.61 -3.92 -4.07
C PHE A 6 -7.13 -2.51 -3.73
N GLY A 7 -6.85 -1.71 -4.74
CA GLY A 7 -6.32 -0.36 -4.58
C GLY A 7 -6.28 0.43 -5.87
N ALA A 8 -5.73 1.62 -5.80
CA ALA A 8 -5.51 2.48 -6.95
C ALA A 8 -4.36 1.95 -7.83
N ALA A 9 -4.66 1.71 -9.10
CA ALA A 9 -3.66 1.34 -10.10
C ALA A 9 -2.99 2.61 -10.63
N LEU A 10 -1.78 2.91 -10.16
CA LEU A 10 -1.07 4.16 -10.44
C LEU A 10 0.32 3.88 -11.04
N VAL A 11 0.76 4.79 -11.89
CA VAL A 11 2.17 4.87 -12.33
C VAL A 11 2.82 6.09 -11.69
N ASP A 12 3.86 5.88 -10.90
CA ASP A 12 4.63 6.96 -10.30
C ASP A 12 5.59 7.56 -11.32
N LYS A 13 5.56 8.89 -11.47
CA LYS A 13 6.45 9.70 -12.32
C LYS A 13 7.28 10.56 -11.38
N GLN A 14 8.52 10.15 -11.13
CA GLN A 14 9.41 10.78 -10.16
C GLN A 14 10.31 11.81 -10.85
N PHE A 15 10.45 12.97 -10.22
CA PHE A 15 11.28 14.07 -10.68
C PHE A 15 12.15 14.59 -9.52
N LEU A 16 13.45 14.70 -9.76
CA LEU A 16 14.35 15.40 -8.84
C LEU A 16 14.29 16.88 -9.13
N ILE A 17 13.78 17.68 -8.20
CA ILE A 17 13.58 19.11 -8.37
C ILE A 17 14.25 19.91 -7.24
N LYS A 18 14.36 21.22 -7.40
CA LYS A 18 14.81 22.14 -6.35
C LYS A 18 13.61 22.72 -5.60
N ASP A 19 13.83 23.16 -4.35
CA ASP A 19 12.79 23.80 -3.54
C ASP A 19 12.17 25.04 -4.24
N ASP A 20 12.98 25.81 -4.98
CA ASP A 20 12.49 26.98 -5.75
C ASP A 20 11.43 26.60 -6.80
N ALA A 21 11.50 25.38 -7.34
CA ALA A 21 10.51 24.89 -8.30
C ALA A 21 9.16 24.60 -7.64
N LEU A 22 9.14 24.05 -6.42
CA LEU A 22 7.90 23.87 -5.63
C LEU A 22 7.23 25.20 -5.35
N ASN A 23 8.03 26.20 -4.93
CA ASN A 23 7.54 27.55 -4.65
C ASN A 23 6.94 28.21 -5.93
N ALA A 24 7.59 28.04 -7.06
CA ALA A 24 7.11 28.56 -8.35
C ALA A 24 5.80 27.91 -8.81
N LEU A 25 5.57 26.65 -8.43
CA LEU A 25 4.35 25.91 -8.70
C LEU A 25 3.25 26.16 -7.65
N GLY A 26 3.56 26.81 -6.52
CA GLY A 26 2.63 27.01 -5.41
C GLY A 26 2.24 25.70 -4.70
N ILE A 27 3.10 24.68 -4.82
CA ILE A 27 2.86 23.35 -4.24
C ILE A 27 3.47 23.31 -2.84
N GLU A 28 2.66 22.90 -1.85
CA GLU A 28 3.11 22.72 -0.47
C GLU A 28 3.93 21.43 -0.34
N LYS A 29 5.14 21.57 0.21
CA LYS A 29 6.11 20.50 0.33
C LYS A 29 5.65 19.42 1.33
N GLY A 30 5.90 18.15 0.99
CA GLY A 30 5.70 17.02 1.89
C GLY A 30 4.25 16.51 1.97
N LEU A 31 3.33 17.06 1.16
CA LEU A 31 1.93 16.64 1.16
C LEU A 31 1.58 15.79 -0.07
N MET A 32 0.50 15.00 0.09
CA MET A 32 -0.19 14.36 -1.03
C MET A 32 -1.43 15.18 -1.40
N THR A 33 -1.51 15.57 -2.66
CA THR A 33 -2.64 16.31 -3.22
C THR A 33 -3.29 15.51 -4.33
N LEU A 34 -4.62 15.45 -4.33
CA LEU A 34 -5.38 14.90 -5.45
C LEU A 34 -5.59 15.98 -6.51
N ASN A 35 -5.17 15.69 -7.72
CA ASN A 35 -5.28 16.57 -8.88
C ASN A 35 -6.39 16.11 -9.82
N SER A 36 -7.01 17.07 -10.52
CA SER A 36 -7.76 16.82 -11.73
C SER A 36 -6.82 16.41 -12.89
N GLU A 37 -7.39 15.90 -13.98
CA GLU A 37 -6.61 15.59 -15.19
C GLU A 37 -5.90 16.82 -15.75
N GLU A 38 -6.57 17.99 -15.71
CA GLU A 38 -6.02 19.25 -16.22
C GLU A 38 -4.81 19.70 -15.39
N GLU A 39 -4.94 19.75 -14.05
CA GLU A 39 -3.84 20.10 -13.14
C GLU A 39 -2.65 19.16 -13.27
N GLN A 40 -2.91 17.86 -13.44
CA GLN A 40 -1.86 16.86 -13.62
C GLN A 40 -1.11 17.04 -14.92
N ASN A 41 -1.81 17.33 -16.03
CA ASN A 41 -1.21 17.60 -17.33
C ASN A 41 -0.41 18.93 -17.33
N GLU A 42 -0.91 19.97 -16.65
CA GLU A 42 -0.19 21.25 -16.52
C GLU A 42 1.12 21.05 -15.74
N LEU A 43 1.07 20.34 -14.62
CA LEU A 43 2.27 20.04 -13.82
C LEU A 43 3.28 19.22 -14.62
N LEU A 44 2.84 18.16 -15.32
CA LEU A 44 3.73 17.35 -16.15
C LEU A 44 4.36 18.16 -17.27
N THR A 45 3.57 19.00 -17.95
CA THR A 45 4.05 19.88 -19.01
C THR A 45 5.08 20.87 -18.48
N PHE A 46 4.86 21.45 -17.31
CA PHE A 46 5.84 22.34 -16.67
C PHE A 46 7.17 21.61 -16.43
N LEU A 47 7.14 20.43 -15.84
CA LEU A 47 8.34 19.66 -15.52
C LEU A 47 9.13 19.27 -16.78
N GLN A 48 8.43 18.86 -17.84
CA GLN A 48 9.04 18.53 -19.14
C GLN A 48 9.69 19.75 -19.79
N ASN A 49 9.03 20.91 -19.76
CA ASN A 49 9.56 22.16 -20.31
C ASN A 49 10.81 22.66 -19.57
N GLN A 50 10.96 22.30 -18.30
CA GLN A 50 12.16 22.59 -17.50
C GLN A 50 13.27 21.54 -17.69
N ASN A 51 13.04 20.52 -18.55
CA ASN A 51 13.95 19.40 -18.81
C ASN A 51 14.35 18.62 -17.54
N TYR A 52 13.42 18.43 -16.61
CA TYR A 52 13.63 17.51 -15.51
C TYR A 52 13.56 16.06 -16.01
N ASP A 53 14.51 15.23 -15.58
CA ASP A 53 14.52 13.81 -15.91
C ASP A 53 13.37 13.07 -15.17
N GLN A 54 12.58 12.32 -15.92
CA GLN A 54 11.49 11.49 -15.40
C GLN A 54 11.96 10.06 -15.19
N ILE A 55 11.70 9.53 -14.00
CA ILE A 55 11.83 8.10 -13.69
C ILE A 55 10.42 7.56 -13.45
N SER A 56 9.99 6.57 -14.24
CA SER A 56 8.68 5.95 -14.08
C SER A 56 8.78 4.59 -13.41
N SER A 57 7.85 4.31 -12.52
CA SER A 57 7.69 3.01 -11.85
C SER A 57 6.21 2.77 -11.52
N CYS A 58 5.81 1.52 -11.40
CA CYS A 58 4.47 1.25 -10.87
C CYS A 58 4.39 1.63 -9.40
N GLY A 59 3.26 2.24 -9.02
CA GLY A 59 2.94 2.73 -7.69
C GLY A 59 1.60 2.20 -7.19
N GLY A 60 1.04 2.88 -6.20
CA GLY A 60 -0.15 2.46 -5.46
C GLY A 60 0.22 1.63 -4.24
N SER A 61 -0.27 2.03 -3.06
CA SER A 61 0.10 1.42 -1.77
C SER A 61 -0.24 -0.07 -1.72
N ALA A 62 -1.49 -0.45 -2.05
CA ALA A 62 -1.87 -1.86 -2.09
C ALA A 62 -1.07 -2.64 -3.14
N THR A 63 -0.77 -2.03 -4.29
CA THR A 63 0.06 -2.66 -5.33
C THR A 63 1.48 -2.94 -4.81
N ASN A 64 2.09 -1.99 -4.11
CA ASN A 64 3.42 -2.15 -3.52
C ASN A 64 3.45 -3.28 -2.48
N SER A 65 2.43 -3.35 -1.62
CA SER A 65 2.29 -4.41 -0.61
C SER A 65 2.13 -5.79 -1.24
N ILE A 66 1.28 -5.91 -2.27
CA ILE A 66 1.07 -7.15 -3.01
C ILE A 66 2.30 -7.53 -3.82
N TYR A 67 3.01 -6.55 -4.39
CA TYR A 67 4.29 -6.78 -5.06
C TYR A 67 5.32 -7.39 -4.10
N ALA A 68 5.47 -6.81 -2.91
CA ALA A 68 6.40 -7.33 -1.91
C ALA A 68 6.06 -8.77 -1.49
N ALA A 69 4.79 -9.06 -1.21
CA ALA A 69 4.33 -10.40 -0.88
C ALA A 69 4.57 -11.40 -2.04
N SER A 70 4.28 -10.99 -3.29
CA SER A 70 4.51 -11.83 -4.47
C SER A 70 5.99 -12.10 -4.71
N ALA A 71 6.84 -11.08 -4.57
CA ALA A 71 8.30 -11.21 -4.72
C ALA A 71 8.92 -12.14 -3.67
N LEU A 72 8.24 -12.32 -2.52
CA LEU A 72 8.58 -13.29 -1.47
C LEU A 72 8.03 -14.70 -1.75
N GLY A 73 7.22 -14.87 -2.78
CA GLY A 73 6.68 -16.18 -3.18
C GLY A 73 5.20 -16.39 -2.83
N THR A 74 4.51 -15.41 -2.24
CA THR A 74 3.06 -15.51 -1.97
C THR A 74 2.28 -15.49 -3.28
N SER A 75 1.37 -16.44 -3.48
CA SER A 75 0.45 -16.42 -4.64
C SER A 75 -0.46 -15.20 -4.54
N SER A 76 -0.36 -14.30 -5.50
CA SER A 76 -0.97 -12.96 -5.41
C SER A 76 -1.77 -12.60 -6.65
N GLY A 77 -2.83 -11.82 -6.47
CA GLY A 77 -3.60 -11.17 -7.53
C GLY A 77 -3.90 -9.73 -7.18
N PHE A 78 -4.40 -8.95 -8.14
CA PHE A 78 -4.73 -7.55 -7.93
C PHE A 78 -6.06 -7.18 -8.61
N ILE A 79 -6.85 -6.37 -7.91
CA ILE A 79 -8.07 -5.73 -8.40
C ILE A 79 -7.76 -4.26 -8.57
N GLY A 80 -7.92 -3.74 -9.77
CA GLY A 80 -7.71 -2.34 -10.10
C GLY A 80 -8.18 -2.03 -11.51
N LYS A 81 -8.03 -0.78 -11.94
CA LYS A 81 -8.43 -0.37 -13.28
C LYS A 81 -7.39 0.55 -13.89
N VAL A 82 -7.01 0.25 -15.12
CA VAL A 82 -6.11 1.04 -15.97
C VAL A 82 -6.79 1.38 -17.29
N ALA A 83 -6.27 2.32 -18.06
CA ALA A 83 -6.74 2.62 -19.41
C ALA A 83 -5.94 1.85 -20.46
N GLU A 84 -6.43 1.88 -21.71
CA GLU A 84 -5.70 1.42 -22.91
C GLU A 84 -4.69 2.50 -23.34
N ASP A 85 -3.72 2.79 -22.45
CA ASP A 85 -2.65 3.75 -22.70
C ASP A 85 -1.27 3.18 -22.32
N GLU A 86 -0.22 3.97 -22.54
CA GLU A 86 1.16 3.55 -22.26
C GLU A 86 1.37 3.24 -20.77
N ASP A 87 0.84 4.08 -19.86
CA ASP A 87 0.93 3.89 -18.42
C ASP A 87 0.20 2.60 -17.99
N GLY A 88 -0.98 2.31 -18.57
CA GLY A 88 -1.71 1.07 -18.33
C GLY A 88 -0.99 -0.18 -18.83
N ALA A 89 -0.32 -0.08 -19.97
CA ALA A 89 0.51 -1.17 -20.49
C ALA A 89 1.71 -1.45 -19.57
N ILE A 90 2.39 -0.39 -19.10
CA ILE A 90 3.51 -0.48 -18.13
C ILE A 90 3.02 -1.14 -16.84
N TYR A 91 1.89 -0.69 -16.29
CA TYR A 91 1.33 -1.22 -15.06
C TYR A 91 1.01 -2.73 -15.16
N ASN A 92 0.29 -3.13 -16.21
CA ASN A 92 -0.06 -4.52 -16.44
C ASN A 92 1.15 -5.41 -16.68
N ALA A 93 2.19 -4.90 -17.37
CA ALA A 93 3.43 -5.62 -17.59
C ALA A 93 4.17 -5.85 -16.27
N ASP A 94 4.29 -4.83 -15.42
CA ASP A 94 4.95 -4.93 -14.12
C ASP A 94 4.29 -5.99 -13.22
N LEU A 95 2.96 -6.00 -13.14
CA LEU A 95 2.23 -7.01 -12.35
C LEU A 95 2.51 -8.43 -12.88
N LYS A 96 2.44 -8.65 -14.20
CA LYS A 96 2.71 -9.95 -14.82
C LYS A 96 4.14 -10.42 -14.60
N ASP A 97 5.13 -9.54 -14.78
CA ASP A 97 6.55 -9.85 -14.60
C ASP A 97 6.88 -10.22 -13.15
N ASN A 98 6.03 -9.77 -12.23
CA ASN A 98 6.12 -10.09 -10.81
C ASN A 98 5.19 -11.23 -10.36
N ASN A 99 4.62 -11.99 -11.30
CA ASN A 99 3.72 -13.13 -11.06
C ASN A 99 2.46 -12.78 -10.27
N ILE A 100 1.98 -11.54 -10.40
CA ILE A 100 0.72 -11.09 -9.83
C ILE A 100 -0.38 -11.32 -10.86
N GLU A 101 -1.43 -12.03 -10.49
CA GLU A 101 -2.57 -12.30 -11.35
C GLU A 101 -3.34 -11.01 -11.65
N ILE A 102 -3.58 -10.72 -12.93
CA ILE A 102 -4.23 -9.48 -13.38
C ILE A 102 -5.63 -9.68 -13.95
N SER A 103 -6.23 -10.85 -13.80
CA SER A 103 -7.56 -11.16 -14.35
C SER A 103 -8.67 -10.25 -13.79
N ASN A 104 -8.42 -9.59 -12.66
CA ASN A 104 -9.28 -8.55 -12.09
C ASN A 104 -8.65 -7.14 -12.21
N CYS A 105 -7.59 -6.96 -13.01
CA CYS A 105 -7.11 -5.65 -13.40
C CYS A 105 -7.82 -5.25 -14.70
N ILE A 106 -8.87 -4.43 -14.54
CA ILE A 106 -9.78 -4.03 -15.62
C ILE A 106 -9.07 -3.06 -16.56
N THR A 107 -9.17 -3.24 -17.87
CA THR A 107 -8.66 -2.29 -18.84
C THR A 107 -9.81 -1.52 -19.47
N SER A 108 -9.83 -0.19 -19.32
CA SER A 108 -10.83 0.70 -19.88
C SER A 108 -10.38 1.22 -21.24
N SER A 109 -11.27 1.19 -22.22
CA SER A 109 -11.02 1.81 -23.55
C SER A 109 -11.16 3.34 -23.53
N ASN A 110 -11.60 3.92 -22.42
CA ASN A 110 -11.79 5.36 -22.26
C ASN A 110 -11.04 5.87 -21.02
N GLY A 111 -10.70 7.14 -21.00
CA GLY A 111 -9.99 7.81 -19.91
C GLY A 111 -8.49 7.59 -19.95
N LYS A 112 -7.83 7.86 -18.84
CA LYS A 112 -6.37 7.71 -18.67
C LYS A 112 -6.07 6.90 -17.43
N THR A 113 -4.97 6.16 -17.48
CA THR A 113 -4.42 5.48 -16.31
C THR A 113 -4.02 6.49 -15.24
N GLY A 114 -4.31 6.19 -14.00
CA GLY A 114 -3.92 7.03 -12.87
C GLY A 114 -2.40 7.13 -12.74
N ASN A 115 -1.92 8.30 -12.35
CA ASN A 115 -0.50 8.49 -12.11
C ASN A 115 -0.24 9.43 -10.93
N CYS A 116 0.89 9.25 -10.27
CA CYS A 116 1.37 10.11 -9.21
C CYS A 116 2.65 10.81 -9.67
N ILE A 117 2.64 12.13 -9.76
CA ILE A 117 3.85 12.93 -9.95
C ILE A 117 4.49 13.12 -8.58
N VAL A 118 5.66 12.52 -8.39
CA VAL A 118 6.43 12.56 -7.15
C VAL A 118 7.59 13.53 -7.32
N LEU A 119 7.51 14.68 -6.66
CA LEU A 119 8.53 15.72 -6.66
C LEU A 119 9.47 15.48 -5.48
N ILE A 120 10.75 15.23 -5.76
CA ILE A 120 11.76 14.89 -4.75
C ILE A 120 12.75 16.05 -4.64
N THR A 121 12.83 16.66 -3.47
CA THR A 121 13.75 17.77 -3.17
C THR A 121 15.10 17.26 -2.61
N PRO A 122 16.17 18.11 -2.58
CA PRO A 122 17.52 17.68 -2.20
C PRO A 122 17.66 17.11 -0.77
N ASP A 123 16.71 17.41 0.12
CA ASP A 123 16.62 16.85 1.48
C ASP A 123 15.88 15.50 1.52
N ALA A 124 15.61 14.93 0.34
CA ALA A 124 14.87 13.69 0.13
C ALA A 124 13.37 13.75 0.55
N GLU A 125 12.83 14.96 0.78
CA GLU A 125 11.39 15.13 1.01
C GLU A 125 10.61 14.88 -0.31
N ARG A 126 9.44 14.26 -0.18
CA ARG A 126 8.57 13.89 -1.31
C ARG A 126 7.25 14.63 -1.24
N THR A 127 6.90 15.24 -2.35
CA THR A 127 5.61 15.90 -2.53
C THR A 127 4.87 15.18 -3.65
N MET A 128 3.69 14.66 -3.34
CA MET A 128 2.93 13.79 -4.23
C MET A 128 1.72 14.53 -4.81
N ASN A 129 1.58 14.45 -6.11
CA ASN A 129 0.45 15.02 -6.84
C ASN A 129 -0.19 13.89 -7.64
N THR A 130 -1.39 13.47 -7.23
CA THR A 130 -2.00 12.24 -7.69
C THR A 130 -3.25 12.51 -8.51
N TYR A 131 -3.25 12.04 -9.76
CA TYR A 131 -4.43 11.91 -10.59
C TYR A 131 -4.86 10.44 -10.62
N LEU A 132 -6.05 10.15 -10.11
CA LEU A 132 -6.52 8.77 -9.98
C LEU A 132 -6.92 8.12 -11.31
N GLY A 133 -7.29 8.92 -12.31
CA GLY A 133 -7.73 8.43 -13.60
C GLY A 133 -8.87 7.40 -13.50
N VAL A 134 -8.90 6.46 -14.42
CA VAL A 134 -9.90 5.38 -14.44
C VAL A 134 -9.83 4.45 -13.23
N SER A 135 -8.75 4.48 -12.48
CA SER A 135 -8.60 3.72 -11.24
C SER A 135 -9.69 4.09 -10.21
N SER A 136 -10.13 5.37 -10.20
CA SER A 136 -11.23 5.86 -9.36
C SER A 136 -12.62 5.33 -9.76
N GLU A 137 -12.74 4.70 -10.92
CA GLU A 137 -13.98 4.23 -11.52
C GLU A 137 -14.15 2.70 -11.45
N THR A 138 -13.34 2.01 -10.65
CA THR A 138 -13.41 0.56 -10.50
C THR A 138 -14.73 0.15 -9.83
N LYS A 139 -15.59 -0.58 -10.55
CA LYS A 139 -16.92 -1.01 -10.07
C LYS A 139 -16.92 -2.48 -9.71
N PHE A 140 -17.67 -2.85 -8.66
CA PHE A 140 -17.83 -4.24 -8.22
C PHE A 140 -18.38 -5.14 -9.33
N SER A 141 -19.25 -4.62 -10.20
CA SER A 141 -19.80 -5.37 -11.34
C SER A 141 -18.78 -5.76 -12.41
N GLU A 142 -17.61 -5.12 -12.43
CA GLU A 142 -16.52 -5.43 -13.36
C GLU A 142 -15.58 -6.52 -12.81
N ILE A 143 -15.70 -6.86 -11.52
CA ILE A 143 -14.85 -7.81 -10.82
C ILE A 143 -15.36 -9.22 -10.99
N ASN A 144 -14.51 -10.15 -11.41
CA ASN A 144 -14.81 -11.58 -11.37
C ASN A 144 -14.70 -12.08 -9.92
N PHE A 145 -15.82 -12.05 -9.19
CA PHE A 145 -15.84 -12.44 -7.77
C PHE A 145 -15.55 -13.93 -7.56
N GLU A 146 -15.77 -14.81 -8.54
CA GLU A 146 -15.38 -16.23 -8.45
C GLU A 146 -13.86 -16.37 -8.20
N GLN A 147 -13.05 -15.54 -8.86
CA GLN A 147 -11.61 -15.54 -8.65
C GLN A 147 -11.23 -14.94 -7.28
N VAL A 148 -11.96 -13.93 -6.80
CA VAL A 148 -11.80 -13.38 -5.44
C VAL A 148 -12.14 -14.45 -4.41
N SER A 149 -13.24 -15.19 -4.60
CA SER A 149 -13.68 -16.26 -3.69
C SER A 149 -12.71 -17.44 -3.61
N ALA A 150 -11.83 -17.60 -4.59
CA ALA A 150 -10.74 -18.58 -4.57
C ALA A 150 -9.48 -18.11 -3.81
N THR A 151 -9.55 -16.96 -3.17
CA THR A 151 -8.46 -16.41 -2.34
C THR A 151 -8.71 -16.63 -0.85
N ASN A 152 -7.68 -16.42 -0.03
CA ASN A 152 -7.78 -16.57 1.42
C ASN A 152 -7.77 -15.23 2.15
N LEU A 153 -7.27 -14.17 1.49
CA LEU A 153 -7.13 -12.85 2.07
C LEU A 153 -7.37 -11.79 0.99
N LEU A 154 -8.27 -10.85 1.28
CA LEU A 154 -8.39 -9.57 0.58
C LEU A 154 -7.58 -8.53 1.36
N PHE A 155 -6.61 -7.89 0.71
CA PHE A 155 -5.88 -6.73 1.24
C PHE A 155 -6.32 -5.46 0.52
N MET A 156 -6.68 -4.42 1.26
CA MET A 156 -7.17 -3.16 0.72
C MET A 156 -6.44 -1.96 1.31
N GLU A 157 -6.33 -0.90 0.53
CA GLU A 157 -5.88 0.42 0.99
C GLU A 157 -7.07 1.36 1.23
N ALA A 158 -6.98 2.23 2.24
CA ALA A 158 -8.04 3.18 2.54
C ALA A 158 -8.20 4.28 1.48
N TYR A 159 -7.18 4.54 0.65
CA TYR A 159 -7.30 5.54 -0.44
C TYR A 159 -8.49 5.31 -1.37
N VAL A 160 -8.97 4.06 -1.52
CA VAL A 160 -10.15 3.76 -2.34
C VAL A 160 -11.45 4.40 -1.81
N VAL A 161 -11.44 4.98 -0.60
CA VAL A 161 -12.58 5.71 -0.02
C VAL A 161 -12.85 7.05 -0.70
N THR A 162 -11.84 7.61 -1.40
CA THR A 162 -11.88 8.96 -1.97
C THR A 162 -12.79 9.09 -3.19
N SER A 163 -13.15 8.00 -3.85
CA SER A 163 -13.98 8.01 -5.05
C SER A 163 -15.28 7.23 -4.83
N PRO A 164 -16.43 7.70 -5.33
CA PRO A 164 -17.73 7.05 -5.10
C PRO A 164 -17.79 5.59 -5.56
N ASP A 165 -17.26 5.29 -6.75
CA ASP A 165 -17.32 3.94 -7.34
C ASP A 165 -16.42 2.95 -6.56
N THR A 166 -15.18 3.35 -6.24
CA THR A 166 -14.25 2.49 -5.48
C THR A 166 -14.69 2.30 -4.03
N LYS A 167 -15.28 3.33 -3.43
CA LYS A 167 -15.89 3.28 -2.09
C LYS A 167 -17.04 2.27 -2.02
N ASP A 168 -17.96 2.31 -2.98
CA ASP A 168 -19.06 1.35 -3.06
C ASP A 168 -18.53 -0.08 -3.34
N THR A 169 -17.53 -0.19 -4.20
CA THR A 169 -16.85 -1.45 -4.50
C THR A 169 -16.18 -2.04 -3.26
N ALA A 170 -15.47 -1.22 -2.46
CA ALA A 170 -14.87 -1.64 -1.20
C ALA A 170 -15.90 -2.24 -0.24
N LYS A 171 -17.03 -1.56 -0.04
CA LYS A 171 -18.14 -2.08 0.80
C LYS A 171 -18.65 -3.43 0.33
N LYS A 172 -18.87 -3.56 -0.98
CA LYS A 172 -19.36 -4.81 -1.57
C LYS A 172 -18.34 -5.94 -1.46
N LEU A 173 -17.05 -5.65 -1.69
CA LEU A 173 -15.97 -6.62 -1.52
C LEU A 173 -15.88 -7.10 -0.07
N ILE A 174 -15.87 -6.18 0.90
CA ILE A 174 -15.83 -6.52 2.33
C ILE A 174 -17.00 -7.43 2.71
N LYS A 175 -18.22 -7.04 2.31
CA LYS A 175 -19.42 -7.85 2.59
C LYS A 175 -19.30 -9.24 1.98
N SER A 176 -18.99 -9.33 0.69
CA SER A 176 -18.93 -10.60 -0.04
C SER A 176 -17.78 -11.50 0.46
N CYS A 177 -16.64 -10.92 0.81
CA CYS A 177 -15.51 -11.66 1.40
C CYS A 177 -15.88 -12.18 2.80
N HIS A 178 -16.51 -11.36 3.63
CA HIS A 178 -16.99 -11.78 4.96
C HIS A 178 -17.98 -12.94 4.87
N GLU A 179 -18.98 -12.84 3.97
CA GLU A 179 -19.97 -13.90 3.72
C GLU A 179 -19.32 -15.19 3.19
N SER A 180 -18.20 -15.07 2.49
CA SER A 180 -17.44 -16.19 1.92
C SER A 180 -16.31 -16.72 2.83
N ASN A 181 -16.19 -16.22 4.08
CA ASN A 181 -15.13 -16.54 5.02
C ASN A 181 -13.70 -16.25 4.49
N ILE A 182 -13.56 -15.27 3.63
CA ILE A 182 -12.27 -14.75 3.18
C ILE A 182 -11.81 -13.72 4.21
N LYS A 183 -10.58 -13.83 4.70
CA LYS A 183 -10.00 -12.86 5.62
C LYS A 183 -9.88 -11.49 4.95
N ILE A 184 -10.03 -10.43 5.73
CA ILE A 184 -9.99 -9.05 5.25
C ILE A 184 -8.90 -8.30 6.03
N ALA A 185 -8.01 -7.64 5.29
CA ALA A 185 -6.99 -6.75 5.79
C ALA A 185 -7.17 -5.35 5.18
N LEU A 186 -7.12 -4.32 5.99
CA LEU A 186 -7.22 -2.93 5.59
C LEU A 186 -6.00 -2.15 6.07
N SER A 187 -5.31 -1.47 5.15
CA SER A 187 -4.36 -0.41 5.48
C SER A 187 -5.10 0.92 5.63
N LEU A 188 -4.88 1.66 6.72
CA LEU A 188 -5.45 3.00 6.91
C LEU A 188 -4.78 4.05 6.03
N SER A 189 -3.61 3.76 5.49
CA SER A 189 -2.90 4.42 4.38
C SER A 189 -2.33 5.81 4.68
N ASP A 190 -3.10 6.72 5.28
CA ASP A 190 -2.71 8.12 5.47
C ASP A 190 -3.54 8.79 6.56
N PRO A 191 -2.95 9.61 7.48
CA PRO A 191 -3.69 10.29 8.52
C PRO A 191 -4.78 11.27 8.00
N GLY A 192 -4.56 11.90 6.84
CA GLY A 192 -5.53 12.79 6.20
C GLY A 192 -6.74 12.02 5.67
N ILE A 193 -6.52 10.83 5.09
CA ILE A 193 -7.58 9.92 4.68
C ILE A 193 -8.39 9.47 5.89
N VAL A 194 -7.72 9.09 6.98
CA VAL A 194 -8.41 8.73 8.23
C VAL A 194 -9.23 9.89 8.76
N ALA A 195 -8.67 11.10 8.81
CA ALA A 195 -9.38 12.29 9.31
C ALA A 195 -10.62 12.62 8.46
N GLY A 196 -10.48 12.56 7.13
CA GLY A 196 -11.55 12.91 6.19
C GLY A 196 -12.67 11.88 6.07
N PHE A 197 -12.37 10.59 6.32
CA PHE A 197 -13.29 9.48 6.05
C PHE A 197 -13.47 8.50 7.21
N LYS A 198 -13.20 8.93 8.44
CA LYS A 198 -13.22 8.10 9.65
C LYS A 198 -14.51 7.27 9.79
N ASP A 199 -15.67 7.90 9.67
CA ASP A 199 -16.96 7.22 9.84
C ASP A 199 -17.21 6.19 8.75
N GLU A 200 -16.76 6.48 7.54
CA GLU A 200 -16.83 5.55 6.42
C GLU A 200 -15.94 4.33 6.68
N LEU A 201 -14.67 4.54 7.06
CA LEU A 201 -13.74 3.46 7.42
C LEU A 201 -14.24 2.62 8.59
N LYS A 202 -14.81 3.25 9.63
CA LYS A 202 -15.49 2.55 10.73
C LYS A 202 -16.64 1.69 10.22
N SER A 203 -17.45 2.21 9.28
CA SER A 203 -18.56 1.46 8.70
C SER A 203 -18.09 0.20 7.93
N TRP A 204 -16.95 0.29 7.23
CA TRP A 204 -16.36 -0.86 6.52
C TRP A 204 -15.92 -1.97 7.49
N MET A 205 -15.45 -1.58 8.66
CA MET A 205 -14.92 -2.52 9.66
C MET A 205 -15.98 -3.00 10.67
N ASN A 206 -17.27 -2.62 10.52
CA ASN A 206 -18.35 -3.08 11.40
C ASN A 206 -18.52 -4.61 11.43
N VAL A 207 -18.04 -5.32 10.41
CA VAL A 207 -18.00 -6.79 10.39
C VAL A 207 -16.85 -7.38 11.23
N LYS A 208 -16.07 -6.55 11.91
CA LYS A 208 -14.85 -6.89 12.65
C LYS A 208 -13.87 -7.65 11.75
N ILE A 209 -13.20 -6.92 10.89
CA ILE A 209 -12.25 -7.49 9.91
C ILE A 209 -11.07 -8.19 10.60
N ASP A 210 -10.28 -8.96 9.85
CA ASP A 210 -9.22 -9.77 10.44
C ASP A 210 -7.99 -8.95 10.82
N TYR A 211 -7.55 -8.02 9.93
CA TYR A 211 -6.31 -7.28 10.12
C TYR A 211 -6.47 -5.81 9.78
N VAL A 212 -5.90 -4.93 10.60
CA VAL A 212 -5.66 -3.51 10.29
C VAL A 212 -4.17 -3.24 10.29
N PHE A 213 -3.71 -2.53 9.27
CA PHE A 213 -2.37 -1.98 9.17
C PHE A 213 -2.45 -0.47 9.27
N CYS A 214 -1.68 0.12 10.16
CA CYS A 214 -1.60 1.56 10.31
C CYS A 214 -0.26 1.99 10.92
N ASN A 215 0.05 3.27 10.81
CA ASN A 215 1.10 3.86 11.62
C ASN A 215 0.50 4.51 12.87
N HIS A 216 1.38 5.00 13.76
CA HIS A 216 1.00 5.62 15.02
C HIS A 216 0.07 6.85 14.82
N GLU A 217 0.34 7.70 13.82
CA GLU A 217 -0.45 8.90 13.56
C GLU A 217 -1.83 8.55 12.95
N GLU A 218 -1.91 7.54 12.10
CA GLU A 218 -3.17 7.02 11.59
C GLU A 218 -4.02 6.43 12.72
N ALA A 219 -3.42 5.61 13.60
CA ALA A 219 -4.10 5.04 14.76
C ALA A 219 -4.62 6.14 15.70
N LYS A 220 -3.79 7.15 16.00
CA LYS A 220 -4.14 8.31 16.81
C LYS A 220 -5.30 9.10 16.20
N THR A 221 -5.25 9.34 14.91
CA THR A 221 -6.32 10.03 14.16
C THR A 221 -7.61 9.22 14.17
N PHE A 222 -7.52 7.90 14.03
CA PHE A 222 -8.70 7.03 14.04
C PHE A 222 -9.39 6.99 15.40
N CYS A 223 -8.61 6.87 16.49
CA CYS A 223 -9.12 6.76 17.85
C CYS A 223 -9.42 8.12 18.52
N ASP A 224 -8.99 9.24 17.96
CA ASP A 224 -8.98 10.58 18.60
C ASP A 224 -8.21 10.58 19.94
N ALA A 225 -7.26 9.69 20.13
CA ALA A 225 -6.55 9.44 21.37
C ALA A 225 -5.15 8.85 21.13
N ASN A 226 -4.34 8.86 22.19
CA ASN A 226 -3.04 8.17 22.20
C ASN A 226 -3.15 6.70 22.69
N GLU A 227 -4.34 6.25 23.06
CA GLU A 227 -4.65 4.87 23.41
C GLU A 227 -5.46 4.25 22.26
N PHE A 228 -5.06 3.06 21.82
CA PHE A 228 -5.54 2.47 20.56
C PHE A 228 -6.49 1.29 20.75
N ASP A 229 -6.94 1.03 21.97
CA ASP A 229 -7.81 -0.11 22.28
C ASP A 229 -9.16 -0.05 21.55
N ASP A 230 -9.62 1.15 21.16
CA ASP A 230 -10.83 1.30 20.35
C ASP A 230 -10.75 0.55 19.00
N LEU A 231 -9.57 0.42 18.42
CA LEU A 231 -9.36 -0.35 17.18
C LEU A 231 -9.76 -1.83 17.32
N ARG A 232 -9.74 -2.40 18.52
CA ARG A 232 -10.16 -3.80 18.79
C ARG A 232 -11.65 -4.04 18.51
N ASN A 233 -12.45 -2.97 18.50
CA ASN A 233 -13.87 -3.06 18.13
C ASN A 233 -14.04 -3.34 16.64
N TYR A 234 -13.03 -3.02 15.82
CA TYR A 234 -13.10 -3.01 14.37
C TYR A 234 -12.27 -4.12 13.70
N ALA A 235 -11.25 -4.64 14.39
CA ALA A 235 -10.39 -5.69 13.85
C ALA A 235 -9.97 -6.70 14.92
N LYS A 236 -9.64 -7.93 14.47
CA LYS A 236 -9.13 -9.00 15.34
C LYS A 236 -7.67 -8.78 15.71
N THR A 237 -6.87 -8.30 14.77
CA THR A 237 -5.44 -7.99 14.94
C THR A 237 -5.12 -6.65 14.28
N ILE A 238 -4.40 -5.80 15.00
CA ILE A 238 -3.98 -4.48 14.53
C ILE A 238 -2.46 -4.39 14.62
N PHE A 239 -1.83 -3.99 13.54
CA PHE A 239 -0.40 -3.76 13.43
C PHE A 239 -0.15 -2.24 13.33
N ILE A 240 0.48 -1.66 14.36
CA ILE A 240 0.73 -0.21 14.47
C ILE A 240 2.23 0.04 14.39
N THR A 241 2.70 0.46 13.23
CA THR A 241 4.11 0.84 13.04
C THR A 241 4.40 2.21 13.64
N ASN A 242 5.63 2.41 14.13
CA ASN A 242 6.04 3.68 14.76
C ASN A 242 7.48 4.10 14.40
N GLY A 243 7.78 4.09 13.10
CA GLY A 243 9.09 4.48 12.58
C GLY A 243 10.20 3.61 13.14
N VAL A 244 11.14 4.22 13.86
CA VAL A 244 12.29 3.55 14.51
C VAL A 244 11.91 2.87 15.83
N ASN A 245 10.74 3.16 16.37
CA ASN A 245 10.24 2.56 17.60
C ASN A 245 9.62 1.19 17.33
N PRO A 246 9.40 0.35 18.37
CA PRO A 246 8.74 -0.93 18.19
C PRO A 246 7.36 -0.82 17.53
N THR A 247 7.02 -1.81 16.71
CA THR A 247 5.66 -2.00 16.19
C THR A 247 4.80 -2.58 17.29
N MET A 248 3.70 -1.91 17.62
CA MET A 248 2.70 -2.41 18.56
C MET A 248 1.74 -3.36 17.83
N VAL A 249 1.44 -4.48 18.46
CA VAL A 249 0.45 -5.45 17.98
C VAL A 249 -0.67 -5.54 19.00
N LEU A 250 -1.89 -5.24 18.56
CA LEU A 250 -3.10 -5.44 19.37
C LEU A 250 -3.83 -6.68 18.86
N GLU A 251 -4.05 -7.64 19.73
CA GLU A 251 -4.90 -8.82 19.50
C GLU A 251 -6.06 -8.80 20.50
N GLU A 252 -7.01 -9.71 20.38
CA GLU A 252 -8.25 -9.67 21.16
C GLU A 252 -8.02 -9.48 22.67
N ASN A 253 -7.03 -10.19 23.25
CA ASN A 253 -6.79 -10.21 24.70
C ASN A 253 -5.37 -9.81 25.10
N GLN A 254 -4.54 -9.40 24.15
CA GLN A 254 -3.15 -9.04 24.44
C GLN A 254 -2.66 -7.88 23.60
N THR A 255 -1.70 -7.17 24.18
CA THR A 255 -0.89 -6.15 23.48
C THR A 255 0.57 -6.52 23.70
N TYR A 256 1.36 -6.48 22.64
CA TYR A 256 2.79 -6.66 22.73
C TYR A 256 3.50 -5.80 21.66
N GLU A 257 4.79 -5.65 21.84
CA GLU A 257 5.63 -4.88 20.95
C GLU A 257 6.67 -5.77 20.28
N VAL A 258 6.95 -5.47 19.01
CA VAL A 258 7.99 -6.12 18.22
C VAL A 258 8.98 -5.07 17.78
N SER A 259 10.25 -5.22 18.18
CA SER A 259 11.32 -4.26 17.89
C SER A 259 11.45 -3.97 16.40
N ALA A 260 11.62 -2.70 16.06
CA ALA A 260 12.06 -2.29 14.72
C ALA A 260 13.56 -2.63 14.53
N TYR A 261 13.99 -2.67 13.27
CA TYR A 261 15.40 -2.84 12.91
C TYR A 261 16.03 -1.47 12.64
N GLU A 262 17.23 -1.28 13.13
CA GLU A 262 18.02 -0.08 12.81
C GLU A 262 18.30 -0.03 11.30
N ALA A 263 18.06 1.14 10.72
CA ALA A 263 18.38 1.42 9.34
C ALA A 263 18.79 2.87 9.15
N LYS A 264 19.72 3.12 8.25
CA LYS A 264 20.00 4.46 7.76
C LYS A 264 18.97 4.79 6.70
N ALA A 265 17.93 5.54 7.07
CA ALA A 265 16.90 5.94 6.14
C ALA A 265 17.47 6.87 5.05
N VAL A 266 17.20 6.48 3.79
CA VAL A 266 17.47 7.25 2.58
C VAL A 266 16.15 7.73 1.99
N ASP A 267 15.11 6.87 2.06
CA ASP A 267 13.79 7.13 1.52
C ASP A 267 12.75 6.33 2.30
N THR A 268 11.81 7.00 2.93
CA THR A 268 10.77 6.34 3.73
C THR A 268 9.51 5.98 2.96
N ASN A 269 9.43 6.34 1.67
CA ASN A 269 8.30 5.99 0.82
C ASN A 269 8.17 4.48 0.68
N GLY A 270 6.94 3.97 0.81
CA GLY A 270 6.65 2.53 0.71
C GLY A 270 7.12 1.69 1.91
N ALA A 271 7.64 2.31 2.98
CA ALA A 271 8.03 1.56 4.19
C ALA A 271 6.86 0.78 4.79
N GLY A 272 5.68 1.41 4.87
CA GLY A 272 4.44 0.77 5.31
C GLY A 272 3.98 -0.33 4.36
N ASP A 273 4.15 -0.12 3.05
CA ASP A 273 3.79 -1.11 2.03
C ASP A 273 4.69 -2.35 2.12
N MET A 274 5.99 -2.15 2.30
CA MET A 274 6.94 -3.25 2.48
C MET A 274 6.73 -3.99 3.79
N PHE A 275 6.42 -3.26 4.87
CA PHE A 275 6.00 -3.86 6.14
C PHE A 275 4.78 -4.75 5.93
N ALA A 276 3.71 -4.21 5.33
CA ALA A 276 2.49 -4.95 5.07
C ALA A 276 2.73 -6.18 4.17
N GLY A 277 3.51 -6.02 3.09
CA GLY A 277 3.87 -7.14 2.21
C GLY A 277 4.64 -8.25 2.93
N GLY A 278 5.57 -7.90 3.82
CA GLY A 278 6.30 -8.86 4.66
C GLY A 278 5.40 -9.59 5.65
N VAL A 279 4.50 -8.85 6.33
CA VAL A 279 3.51 -9.44 7.24
C VAL A 279 2.55 -10.36 6.48
N ILE A 280 2.01 -9.93 5.33
CA ILE A 280 1.13 -10.74 4.48
C ILE A 280 1.82 -12.04 4.07
N HIS A 281 3.11 -11.98 3.68
CA HIS A 281 3.88 -13.17 3.36
C HIS A 281 3.95 -14.12 4.56
N GLY A 282 4.36 -13.64 5.74
CA GLY A 282 4.43 -14.46 6.96
C GLY A 282 3.09 -15.13 7.29
N LEU A 283 2.00 -14.35 7.27
CA LEU A 283 0.64 -14.87 7.47
C LEU A 283 0.27 -15.92 6.40
N SER A 284 0.76 -15.77 5.15
CA SER A 284 0.51 -16.73 4.09
C SER A 284 1.23 -18.05 4.28
N GLU A 285 2.40 -18.02 4.93
CA GLU A 285 3.19 -19.19 5.31
C GLU A 285 2.72 -19.82 6.64
N GLY A 286 1.74 -19.20 7.33
CA GLY A 286 1.19 -19.69 8.59
C GLY A 286 2.03 -19.31 9.81
N TRP A 287 2.88 -18.29 9.71
CA TRP A 287 3.66 -17.79 10.84
C TRP A 287 2.76 -17.10 11.87
N GLU A 288 3.19 -17.09 13.11
CA GLU A 288 2.53 -16.30 14.15
C GLU A 288 2.63 -14.80 13.84
N ASN A 289 1.68 -14.01 14.36
CA ASN A 289 1.63 -12.57 14.11
C ASN A 289 2.95 -11.87 14.50
N ALA A 290 3.52 -12.22 15.66
CA ALA A 290 4.78 -11.64 16.12
C ALA A 290 5.97 -11.92 15.17
N GLU A 291 6.02 -13.11 14.58
CA GLU A 291 7.05 -13.50 13.62
C GLU A 291 6.84 -12.78 12.29
N SER A 292 5.60 -12.72 11.82
CA SER A 292 5.22 -12.00 10.62
C SER A 292 5.56 -10.51 10.73
N VAL A 293 5.28 -9.87 11.88
CA VAL A 293 5.63 -8.47 12.16
C VAL A 293 7.15 -8.27 12.23
N ARG A 294 7.88 -9.18 12.85
CA ARG A 294 9.35 -9.12 12.88
C ARG A 294 9.93 -9.11 11.47
N PHE A 295 9.41 -9.96 10.60
CA PHE A 295 9.83 -9.99 9.20
C PHE A 295 9.39 -8.73 8.42
N GLY A 296 8.18 -8.24 8.66
CA GLY A 296 7.70 -6.96 8.10
C GLY A 296 8.60 -5.78 8.49
N ASN A 297 8.96 -5.67 9.78
CA ASN A 297 9.89 -4.66 10.28
C ASN A 297 11.28 -4.78 9.63
N PHE A 298 11.78 -6.02 9.49
CA PHE A 298 13.05 -6.27 8.80
C PHE A 298 12.99 -5.81 7.34
N LEU A 299 11.95 -6.18 6.61
CA LEU A 299 11.81 -5.84 5.21
C LEU A 299 11.68 -4.31 5.01
N ALA A 300 10.87 -3.64 5.84
CA ALA A 300 10.75 -2.18 5.84
C ALA A 300 12.11 -1.51 6.10
N SER A 301 12.93 -2.04 7.03
CA SER A 301 14.27 -1.50 7.31
C SER A 301 15.23 -1.59 6.10
N LYS A 302 15.03 -2.59 5.23
CA LYS A 302 15.81 -2.73 3.98
C LYS A 302 15.32 -1.77 2.91
N GLY A 303 13.99 -1.57 2.86
CA GLY A 303 13.36 -0.64 1.93
C GLY A 303 13.78 0.80 2.17
N VAL A 304 13.67 1.28 3.40
CA VAL A 304 14.03 2.69 3.70
C VAL A 304 15.50 3.02 3.47
N ALA A 305 16.37 2.03 3.29
CA ALA A 305 17.77 2.21 2.93
C ALA A 305 18.03 2.40 1.42
N GLU A 306 17.00 2.29 0.59
CA GLU A 306 17.05 2.44 -0.87
C GLU A 306 16.06 3.51 -1.33
N ILE A 307 16.25 4.02 -2.55
CA ILE A 307 15.34 5.01 -3.16
C ILE A 307 14.17 4.26 -3.82
N GLY A 308 12.95 4.71 -3.55
CA GLY A 308 11.72 4.21 -4.15
C GLY A 308 10.89 3.32 -3.23
N PRO A 309 9.62 3.10 -3.58
CA PRO A 309 8.67 2.39 -2.71
C PRO A 309 8.86 0.87 -2.70
N ARG A 310 9.75 0.32 -3.53
CA ARG A 310 9.98 -1.11 -3.70
C ARG A 310 11.46 -1.45 -3.76
N LEU A 311 11.83 -2.59 -3.19
CA LEU A 311 13.13 -3.21 -3.47
C LEU A 311 13.13 -3.85 -4.87
N LYS A 312 14.33 -4.10 -5.42
CA LYS A 312 14.45 -4.96 -6.61
C LYS A 312 14.00 -6.38 -6.28
N LYS A 313 13.28 -7.03 -7.20
CA LYS A 313 12.63 -8.35 -7.00
C LYS A 313 13.55 -9.41 -6.37
N ASN A 314 14.79 -9.53 -6.85
CA ASN A 314 15.75 -10.52 -6.35
C ASN A 314 16.10 -10.30 -4.87
N LYS A 315 16.12 -9.07 -4.38
CA LYS A 315 16.47 -8.74 -3.00
C LYS A 315 15.46 -9.28 -1.98
N TYR A 316 14.18 -9.37 -2.33
CA TYR A 316 13.17 -9.94 -1.43
C TYR A 316 13.52 -11.38 -1.04
N MET A 317 13.85 -12.22 -2.02
CA MET A 317 14.23 -13.62 -1.76
C MET A 317 15.58 -13.76 -1.04
N GLU A 318 16.53 -12.86 -1.31
CA GLU A 318 17.80 -12.80 -0.58
C GLU A 318 17.57 -12.49 0.90
N HIS A 319 16.71 -11.53 1.20
CA HIS A 319 16.35 -11.14 2.55
C HIS A 319 15.55 -12.22 3.29
N LEU A 320 14.62 -12.90 2.61
CA LEU A 320 13.89 -14.02 3.19
C LEU A 320 14.84 -15.16 3.61
N LYS A 321 15.78 -15.51 2.75
CA LYS A 321 16.80 -16.54 3.06
C LYS A 321 17.67 -16.15 4.25
N ALA A 322 18.08 -14.88 4.35
CA ALA A 322 18.91 -14.39 5.44
C ALA A 322 18.22 -14.53 6.81
N VAL A 323 16.91 -14.25 6.88
CA VAL A 323 16.12 -14.40 8.11
C VAL A 323 15.90 -15.86 8.48
N SER A 324 15.58 -16.72 7.49
CA SER A 324 15.41 -18.16 7.73
C SER A 324 16.70 -18.82 8.25
N TYR A 325 17.86 -18.36 7.84
CA TYR A 325 19.14 -18.87 8.30
C TYR A 325 19.47 -18.48 9.76
N THR A 326 19.04 -17.31 10.19
CA THR A 326 19.20 -16.81 11.57
C THR A 326 18.25 -17.51 12.54
N HIS A 327 17.05 -17.87 12.11
CA HIS A 327 16.09 -18.62 12.95
C HIS A 327 16.53 -20.08 13.18
N LEU A 328 17.09 -20.76 12.19
CA LEU A 328 17.61 -22.11 12.36
C LEU A 328 18.77 -22.17 13.38
N ARG A 329 19.60 -21.14 13.45
CA ARG A 329 20.71 -21.07 14.43
C ARG A 329 20.26 -20.71 15.86
N ALA A 330 19.16 -19.98 16.01
CA ALA A 330 18.64 -19.61 17.34
C ALA A 330 17.96 -20.79 18.06
N HIS A 331 17.58 -21.85 17.35
CA HIS A 331 17.01 -23.07 17.93
C HIS A 331 18.07 -24.18 18.19
N GLU A 332 19.34 -23.98 17.77
CA GLU A 332 20.45 -24.92 17.99
C GLU A 332 21.34 -24.51 19.19
N THR A 333 21.04 -23.40 19.88
CA THR A 333 21.71 -22.95 21.11
C THR A 333 20.74 -22.91 22.27
#